data_40a388722cc8aa5b1a5548e97ce911bf
#
_entry.id   40a388722cc8aa5b1a5548e97ce911bf
#
_cell.length_a   1.000
_cell.length_b   1.000
_cell.length_c   1.000
_cell.angle_alpha   90.00
_cell.angle_beta   90.00
_cell.angle_gamma   90.00
#
_symmetry.space_group_name_H-M   'P 1'
#
loop_
_entity.id
_entity.type
_entity.pdbx_description
1 polymer ?
#
loop_
_entity_poly.entity_id
_entity_poly.type
_entity_poly.pdbx_seq_one_letter_code
_entity_poly.pdbx_strand_id
1 'polypeptide(L)'
;MSISDEDSDDVAPDALSVLRRDHRLAEELFTEFARSAPQQLDPLARRICKMLRVHSQIEEELFYPAVSRALTDDVSESPLLADAAREHAQAKETIVRIESMTSDAAEFRDTVAQLARQVGEHVAKEEQELFPQVQTTTIDLAALGVALAERRDTLLDVLGLHGDDEEGAANQRETHPRDTPTDRRV
;
A
#
# COMPACT_ATOMS: atom_id res chain seq x y z
N MET A 1 26.43 18.57 32.11
CA MET A 1 26.71 18.78 30.69
C MET A 1 25.98 17.66 29.94
N SER A 2 24.71 17.93 29.68
CA SER A 2 23.76 16.97 29.07
C SER A 2 23.92 17.11 27.57
N ILE A 3 24.29 16.02 26.93
CA ILE A 3 24.30 15.90 25.48
C ILE A 3 22.90 15.47 25.10
N SER A 4 22.18 16.37 24.45
CA SER A 4 20.87 16.07 23.87
C SER A 4 21.09 15.21 22.62
N ASP A 5 20.74 13.93 22.67
CA ASP A 5 20.54 13.09 21.49
C ASP A 5 19.20 13.50 20.86
N GLU A 6 19.23 14.52 20.04
CA GLU A 6 18.14 14.91 19.12
C GLU A 6 18.71 15.04 17.70
N ASP A 7 19.20 13.93 17.16
CA ASP A 7 19.35 13.74 15.72
C ASP A 7 18.60 12.45 15.36
N SER A 8 17.27 12.51 15.43
CA SER A 8 16.45 11.58 14.65
C SER A 8 16.57 12.04 13.21
N ASP A 9 17.54 11.45 12.50
CA ASP A 9 17.74 11.59 11.07
C ASP A 9 16.39 11.46 10.36
N ASP A 10 15.93 12.57 9.80
CA ASP A 10 14.84 12.61 8.81
C ASP A 10 15.42 12.13 7.47
N VAL A 11 15.92 10.89 7.50
CA VAL A 11 16.41 10.21 6.29
C VAL A 11 15.20 9.82 5.49
N ALA A 12 15.08 10.39 4.31
CA ALA A 12 14.02 10.02 3.36
C ALA A 12 13.98 8.47 3.22
N PRO A 13 12.78 7.86 3.24
CA PRO A 13 12.67 6.41 3.20
C PRO A 13 13.27 5.86 1.91
N ASP A 14 14.05 4.79 2.00
CA ASP A 14 14.57 4.08 0.84
C ASP A 14 13.43 3.38 0.05
N ALA A 15 13.74 2.94 -1.17
CA ALA A 15 12.77 2.32 -2.08
C ALA A 15 12.02 1.15 -1.43
N LEU A 16 12.74 0.27 -0.71
CA LEU A 16 12.12 -0.90 -0.07
C LEU A 16 11.22 -0.50 1.09
N SER A 17 11.56 0.57 1.80
CA SER A 17 10.74 1.12 2.88
C SER A 17 9.44 1.73 2.36
N VAL A 18 9.49 2.42 1.21
CA VAL A 18 8.31 2.97 0.51
C VAL A 18 7.37 1.82 0.13
N LEU A 19 7.88 0.80 -0.56
CA LEU A 19 7.06 -0.34 -1.01
C LEU A 19 6.48 -1.13 0.16
N ARG A 20 7.28 -1.45 1.19
CA ARG A 20 6.77 -2.12 2.39
C ARG A 20 5.69 -1.33 3.13
N ARG A 21 5.74 -0.01 3.09
CA ARG A 21 4.66 0.82 3.66
C ARG A 21 3.35 0.63 2.89
N ASP A 22 3.41 0.60 1.56
CA ASP A 22 2.24 0.37 0.73
C ASP A 22 1.69 -1.06 0.90
N HIS A 23 2.56 -2.08 1.05
CA HIS A 23 2.16 -3.45 1.38
C HIS A 23 1.37 -3.54 2.68
N ARG A 24 1.87 -2.90 3.75
CA ARG A 24 1.16 -2.86 5.04
C ARG A 24 -0.18 -2.14 4.93
N LEU A 25 -0.23 -1.03 4.22
CA LEU A 25 -1.48 -0.31 3.99
C LEU A 25 -2.50 -1.18 3.24
N ALA A 26 -2.06 -1.95 2.25
CA ALA A 26 -2.92 -2.90 1.55
C ALA A 26 -3.51 -3.95 2.51
N GLU A 27 -2.68 -4.56 3.35
CA GLU A 27 -3.11 -5.55 4.35
C GLU A 27 -4.12 -4.96 5.35
N GLU A 28 -3.87 -3.73 5.83
CA GLU A 28 -4.77 -3.00 6.72
C GLU A 28 -6.12 -2.75 6.07
N LEU A 29 -6.14 -2.26 4.83
CA LEU A 29 -7.37 -1.99 4.09
C LEU A 29 -8.18 -3.25 3.79
N PHE A 30 -7.55 -4.36 3.42
CA PHE A 30 -8.23 -5.64 3.25
C PHE A 30 -8.80 -6.17 4.57
N THR A 31 -8.08 -6.00 5.67
CA THR A 31 -8.54 -6.36 7.01
C THR A 31 -9.75 -5.52 7.42
N GLU A 32 -9.72 -4.21 7.17
CA GLU A 32 -10.84 -3.31 7.41
C GLU A 32 -12.05 -3.71 6.55
N PHE A 33 -11.85 -3.95 5.25
CA PHE A 33 -12.92 -4.39 4.35
C PHE A 33 -13.62 -5.66 4.83
N ALA A 34 -12.86 -6.64 5.29
CA ALA A 34 -13.40 -7.91 5.77
C ALA A 34 -14.35 -7.75 6.98
N ARG A 35 -14.12 -6.72 7.80
CA ARG A 35 -14.90 -6.43 9.04
C ARG A 35 -15.99 -5.39 8.84
N SER A 36 -16.05 -4.75 7.67
CA SER A 36 -16.91 -3.60 7.43
C SER A 36 -18.37 -3.97 7.18
N ALA A 37 -19.25 -3.05 7.58
CA ALA A 37 -20.68 -3.13 7.30
C ALA A 37 -20.96 -2.95 5.78
N PRO A 38 -22.10 -3.45 5.28
CA PRO A 38 -22.41 -3.41 3.84
C PRO A 38 -22.30 -2.03 3.20
N GLN A 39 -22.63 -0.97 3.93
CA GLN A 39 -22.63 0.41 3.43
C GLN A 39 -21.20 0.96 3.18
N GLN A 40 -20.19 0.36 3.81
CA GLN A 40 -18.80 0.77 3.69
C GLN A 40 -18.03 -0.02 2.64
N LEU A 41 -18.60 -1.08 2.08
CA LEU A 41 -17.89 -1.99 1.18
C LEU A 41 -17.47 -1.32 -0.13
N ASP A 42 -18.36 -0.57 -0.77
CA ASP A 42 -18.05 0.07 -2.06
C ASP A 42 -16.93 1.11 -1.92
N PRO A 43 -16.98 2.09 -1.00
CA PRO A 43 -15.91 3.07 -0.87
C PRO A 43 -14.56 2.43 -0.49
N LEU A 44 -14.54 1.42 0.41
CA LEU A 44 -13.33 0.71 0.76
C LEU A 44 -12.75 -0.10 -0.40
N ALA A 45 -13.58 -0.84 -1.15
CA ALA A 45 -13.11 -1.57 -2.32
C ALA A 45 -12.50 -0.63 -3.37
N ARG A 46 -13.13 0.52 -3.62
CA ARG A 46 -12.60 1.54 -4.54
C ARG A 46 -11.27 2.11 -4.06
N ARG A 47 -11.14 2.37 -2.74
CA ARG A 47 -9.89 2.83 -2.15
C ARG A 47 -8.77 1.78 -2.31
N ILE A 48 -9.05 0.52 -2.03
CA ILE A 48 -8.13 -0.61 -2.25
C ILE A 48 -7.69 -0.66 -3.72
N CYS A 49 -8.64 -0.66 -4.65
CA CYS A 49 -8.34 -0.75 -6.07
C CYS A 49 -7.45 0.40 -6.56
N LYS A 50 -7.75 1.64 -6.16
CA LYS A 50 -6.95 2.82 -6.52
C LYS A 50 -5.53 2.75 -5.94
N MET A 51 -5.39 2.41 -4.66
CA MET A 51 -4.09 2.27 -4.00
C MET A 51 -3.24 1.20 -4.69
N LEU A 52 -3.79 0.04 -4.99
CA LEU A 52 -3.08 -1.04 -5.68
C LEU A 52 -2.68 -0.66 -7.12
N ARG A 53 -3.48 0.16 -7.82
CA ARG A 53 -3.09 0.69 -9.13
C ARG A 53 -1.88 1.61 -9.03
N VAL A 54 -1.86 2.51 -8.04
CA VAL A 54 -0.71 3.41 -7.81
C VAL A 54 0.53 2.61 -7.48
N HIS A 55 0.42 1.68 -6.54
CA HIS A 55 1.51 0.81 -6.11
C HIS A 55 2.10 0.03 -7.29
N SER A 56 1.30 -0.75 -8.01
CA SER A 56 1.80 -1.51 -9.16
C SER A 56 2.37 -0.63 -10.27
N GLN A 57 1.87 0.61 -10.43
CA GLN A 57 2.37 1.53 -11.44
C GLN A 57 3.75 2.07 -11.09
N ILE A 58 4.02 2.46 -9.84
CA ILE A 58 5.35 2.93 -9.44
C ILE A 58 6.40 1.82 -9.53
N GLU A 59 6.02 0.57 -9.27
CA GLU A 59 6.91 -0.58 -9.42
C GLU A 59 7.23 -0.85 -10.89
N GLU A 60 6.23 -0.90 -11.75
CA GLU A 60 6.39 -1.15 -13.18
C GLU A 60 7.16 -0.02 -13.90
N GLU A 61 6.99 1.23 -13.48
CA GLU A 61 7.65 2.37 -14.09
C GLU A 61 9.08 2.61 -13.58
N LEU A 62 9.36 2.35 -12.30
CA LEU A 62 10.61 2.75 -11.66
C LEU A 62 11.36 1.60 -11.01
N PHE A 63 10.70 0.82 -10.14
CA PHE A 63 11.39 -0.19 -9.32
C PHE A 63 11.88 -1.37 -10.15
N TYR A 64 11.00 -2.07 -10.85
CA TYR A 64 11.40 -3.24 -11.64
C TYR A 64 12.40 -2.93 -12.75
N PRO A 65 12.30 -1.80 -13.48
CA PRO A 65 13.35 -1.42 -14.44
C PRO A 65 14.71 -1.16 -13.79
N ALA A 66 14.76 -0.60 -12.57
CA ALA A 66 16.00 -0.39 -11.84
C ALA A 66 16.60 -1.74 -11.39
N VAL A 67 15.75 -2.63 -10.86
CA VAL A 67 16.16 -3.97 -10.42
C VAL A 67 16.63 -4.82 -11.60
N SER A 68 15.91 -4.82 -12.73
CA SER A 68 16.29 -5.55 -13.94
C SER A 68 17.68 -5.16 -14.41
N ARG A 69 17.99 -3.86 -14.48
CA ARG A 69 19.31 -3.37 -14.88
C ARG A 69 20.42 -3.75 -13.91
N ALA A 70 20.13 -3.94 -12.63
CA ALA A 70 21.12 -4.24 -11.63
C ALA A 70 21.38 -5.74 -11.41
N LEU A 71 20.38 -6.57 -11.68
CA LEU A 71 20.49 -8.02 -11.50
C LEU A 71 21.00 -8.77 -12.72
N THR A 72 20.98 -8.16 -13.92
CA THR A 72 21.32 -8.85 -15.16
C THR A 72 22.34 -8.05 -15.98
N ASP A 73 23.53 -8.63 -16.19
CA ASP A 73 24.46 -8.20 -17.26
C ASP A 73 23.95 -8.60 -18.65
N ASP A 74 22.94 -9.44 -18.72
CA ASP A 74 22.29 -9.93 -19.94
C ASP A 74 20.77 -9.70 -19.84
N VAL A 75 20.14 -9.35 -20.95
CA VAL A 75 18.72 -8.95 -21.09
C VAL A 75 17.73 -10.12 -20.83
N SER A 76 18.19 -11.22 -20.24
CA SER A 76 17.33 -12.30 -19.80
C SER A 76 16.56 -11.88 -18.56
N GLU A 77 15.25 -11.75 -18.69
CA GLU A 77 14.31 -11.37 -17.60
C GLU A 77 14.56 -12.23 -16.35
N SER A 78 14.76 -11.56 -15.22
CA SER A 78 14.72 -12.26 -13.93
C SER A 78 13.40 -13.01 -13.81
N PRO A 79 13.39 -14.33 -13.51
CA PRO A 79 12.14 -15.07 -13.32
C PRO A 79 11.21 -14.44 -12.29
N LEU A 80 11.77 -13.82 -11.25
CA LEU A 80 10.99 -13.12 -10.23
C LEU A 80 10.28 -11.88 -10.79
N LEU A 81 10.92 -11.11 -11.68
CA LEU A 81 10.29 -9.95 -12.32
C LEU A 81 9.21 -10.37 -13.33
N ALA A 82 9.44 -11.47 -14.06
CA ALA A 82 8.44 -12.02 -14.97
C ALA A 82 7.22 -12.55 -14.19
N ASP A 83 7.44 -13.16 -13.03
CA ASP A 83 6.36 -13.60 -12.13
C ASP A 83 5.59 -12.41 -11.58
N ALA A 84 6.26 -11.37 -11.08
CA ALA A 84 5.65 -10.14 -10.59
C ALA A 84 4.76 -9.48 -11.66
N ALA A 85 5.26 -9.38 -12.89
CA ALA A 85 4.47 -8.80 -14.00
C ALA A 85 3.19 -9.60 -14.29
N ARG A 86 3.24 -10.96 -14.20
CA ARG A 86 2.02 -11.79 -14.38
C ARG A 86 1.05 -11.63 -13.21
N GLU A 87 1.54 -11.54 -11.99
CA GLU A 87 0.74 -11.34 -10.79
C GLU A 87 0.05 -9.97 -10.81
N HIS A 88 0.76 -8.93 -11.22
CA HIS A 88 0.17 -7.60 -11.45
C HIS A 88 -0.93 -7.64 -12.52
N ALA A 89 -0.72 -8.33 -13.63
CA ALA A 89 -1.75 -8.47 -14.66
C ALA A 89 -3.01 -9.14 -14.10
N GLN A 90 -2.87 -10.21 -13.34
CA GLN A 90 -3.99 -10.91 -12.69
C GLN A 90 -4.71 -10.03 -11.66
N ALA A 91 -3.97 -9.29 -10.85
CA ALA A 91 -4.54 -8.33 -9.89
C ALA A 91 -5.32 -7.22 -10.62
N LYS A 92 -4.78 -6.66 -11.70
CA LYS A 92 -5.44 -5.65 -12.54
C LYS A 92 -6.75 -6.17 -13.15
N GLU A 93 -6.79 -7.41 -13.62
CA GLU A 93 -8.03 -8.04 -14.10
C GLU A 93 -9.07 -8.16 -12.98
N THR A 94 -8.65 -8.58 -11.79
CA THR A 94 -9.54 -8.69 -10.63
C THR A 94 -10.04 -7.32 -10.18
N ILE A 95 -9.20 -6.28 -10.21
CA ILE A 95 -9.58 -4.89 -9.94
C ILE A 95 -10.67 -4.41 -10.91
N VAL A 96 -10.48 -4.62 -12.23
CA VAL A 96 -11.48 -4.26 -13.25
C VAL A 96 -12.81 -4.96 -12.98
N ARG A 97 -12.78 -6.23 -12.58
CA ARG A 97 -13.97 -6.97 -12.21
C ARG A 97 -14.68 -6.35 -10.99
N ILE A 98 -13.95 -6.04 -9.92
CA ILE A 98 -14.51 -5.38 -8.72
C ILE A 98 -15.15 -4.04 -9.10
N GLU A 99 -14.48 -3.21 -9.90
CA GLU A 99 -14.95 -1.89 -10.32
C GLU A 99 -16.22 -1.96 -11.19
N SER A 100 -16.46 -3.08 -11.87
CA SER A 100 -17.66 -3.32 -12.67
C SER A 100 -18.85 -3.89 -11.89
N MET A 101 -18.63 -4.31 -10.63
CA MET A 101 -19.66 -4.90 -9.77
C MET A 101 -20.30 -3.82 -8.90
N THR A 102 -21.52 -4.12 -8.44
CA THR A 102 -22.18 -3.40 -7.34
C THR A 102 -21.88 -4.12 -6.02
N SER A 103 -21.79 -3.36 -4.92
CA SER A 103 -21.39 -3.91 -3.62
C SER A 103 -22.42 -4.85 -2.99
N ASP A 104 -23.65 -4.91 -3.51
CA ASP A 104 -24.71 -5.85 -3.15
C ASP A 104 -24.68 -7.16 -3.96
N ALA A 105 -23.83 -7.26 -4.98
CA ALA A 105 -23.65 -8.49 -5.72
C ALA A 105 -23.14 -9.62 -4.80
N ALA A 106 -23.68 -10.83 -4.95
CA ALA A 106 -23.36 -11.96 -4.09
C ALA A 106 -21.86 -12.29 -4.07
N GLU A 107 -21.17 -12.10 -5.21
CA GLU A 107 -19.76 -12.43 -5.38
C GLU A 107 -18.81 -11.26 -5.02
N PHE A 108 -19.33 -10.08 -4.66
CA PHE A 108 -18.49 -8.88 -4.45
C PHE A 108 -17.43 -9.10 -3.37
N ARG A 109 -17.84 -9.58 -2.19
CA ARG A 109 -16.90 -9.87 -1.08
C ARG A 109 -15.89 -10.95 -1.46
N ASP A 110 -16.31 -11.99 -2.14
CA ASP A 110 -15.44 -13.09 -2.56
C ASP A 110 -14.42 -12.63 -3.60
N THR A 111 -14.82 -11.71 -4.50
CA THR A 111 -13.91 -11.14 -5.49
C THR A 111 -12.85 -10.23 -4.84
N VAL A 112 -13.22 -9.42 -3.84
CA VAL A 112 -12.25 -8.63 -3.06
C VAL A 112 -11.34 -9.54 -2.22
N ALA A 113 -11.87 -10.62 -1.64
CA ALA A 113 -11.06 -11.61 -0.93
C ALA A 113 -10.10 -12.38 -1.87
N GLN A 114 -10.49 -12.60 -3.13
CA GLN A 114 -9.58 -13.13 -4.15
C GLN A 114 -8.43 -12.17 -4.41
N LEU A 115 -8.73 -10.87 -4.59
CA LEU A 115 -7.68 -9.85 -4.77
C LEU A 115 -6.72 -9.80 -3.58
N ALA A 116 -7.25 -9.88 -2.35
CA ALA A 116 -6.43 -9.90 -1.14
C ALA A 116 -5.44 -11.08 -1.13
N ARG A 117 -5.85 -12.28 -1.55
CA ARG A 117 -4.94 -13.43 -1.67
C ARG A 117 -3.89 -13.23 -2.74
N GLN A 118 -4.27 -12.75 -3.93
CA GLN A 118 -3.34 -12.46 -5.02
C GLN A 118 -2.26 -11.46 -4.59
N VAL A 119 -2.66 -10.36 -3.95
CA VAL A 119 -1.74 -9.35 -3.43
C VAL A 119 -0.86 -9.92 -2.32
N GLY A 120 -1.41 -10.69 -1.38
CA GLY A 120 -0.64 -11.30 -0.31
C GLY A 120 0.43 -12.29 -0.80
N GLU A 121 0.12 -13.09 -1.82
CA GLU A 121 1.08 -14.02 -2.44
C GLU A 121 2.21 -13.27 -3.17
N HIS A 122 1.86 -12.20 -3.89
CA HIS A 122 2.80 -11.32 -4.56
C HIS A 122 3.75 -10.63 -3.56
N VAL A 123 3.20 -9.94 -2.56
CA VAL A 123 3.97 -9.26 -1.51
C VAL A 123 4.93 -10.22 -0.79
N ALA A 124 4.46 -11.44 -0.48
CA ALA A 124 5.30 -12.45 0.18
C ALA A 124 6.53 -12.81 -0.67
N LYS A 125 6.38 -12.97 -1.99
CA LYS A 125 7.50 -13.25 -2.89
C LYS A 125 8.46 -12.07 -3.00
N GLU A 126 7.94 -10.86 -3.12
CA GLU A 126 8.79 -9.68 -3.17
C GLU A 126 9.61 -9.51 -1.89
N GLU A 127 8.97 -9.55 -0.74
CA GLU A 127 9.65 -9.30 0.53
C GLU A 127 10.60 -10.43 0.94
N GLN A 128 10.29 -11.67 0.57
CA GLN A 128 11.09 -12.84 0.95
C GLN A 128 12.15 -13.22 -0.09
N GLU A 129 11.95 -12.90 -1.36
CA GLU A 129 12.83 -13.36 -2.43
C GLU A 129 13.48 -12.21 -3.21
N LEU A 130 12.69 -11.21 -3.66
CA LEU A 130 13.20 -10.12 -4.49
C LEU A 130 13.97 -9.06 -3.67
N PHE A 131 13.38 -8.55 -2.60
CA PHE A 131 14.00 -7.49 -1.78
C PHE A 131 15.37 -7.88 -1.20
N PRO A 132 15.58 -9.11 -0.69
CA PRO A 132 16.92 -9.55 -0.29
C PRO A 132 17.94 -9.52 -1.42
N GLN A 133 17.55 -9.87 -2.65
CA GLN A 133 18.46 -9.77 -3.80
C GLN A 133 18.78 -8.31 -4.14
N VAL A 134 17.77 -7.43 -4.15
CA VAL A 134 17.94 -5.99 -4.40
C VAL A 134 18.92 -5.37 -3.41
N GLN A 135 18.88 -5.74 -2.14
CA GLN A 135 19.79 -5.26 -1.12
C GLN A 135 21.27 -5.61 -1.37
N THR A 136 21.54 -6.63 -2.19
CA THR A 136 22.91 -7.01 -2.57
C THR A 136 23.41 -6.28 -3.81
N THR A 137 22.57 -5.50 -4.48
CA THR A 137 22.91 -4.75 -5.70
C THR A 137 23.57 -3.41 -5.39
N THR A 138 24.02 -2.73 -6.44
CA THR A 138 24.57 -1.37 -6.38
C THR A 138 23.52 -0.27 -6.62
N ILE A 139 22.22 -0.61 -6.55
CA ILE A 139 21.14 0.38 -6.71
C ILE A 139 21.23 1.40 -5.58
N ASP A 140 21.17 2.69 -5.92
CA ASP A 140 20.96 3.76 -4.94
C ASP A 140 19.48 3.71 -4.47
N LEU A 141 19.23 2.93 -3.41
CA LEU A 141 17.89 2.73 -2.87
C LEU A 141 17.31 4.02 -2.27
N ALA A 142 18.15 4.94 -1.79
CA ALA A 142 17.68 6.22 -1.27
C ALA A 142 17.16 7.12 -2.40
N ALA A 143 17.96 7.30 -3.47
CA ALA A 143 17.52 8.05 -4.64
C ALA A 143 16.28 7.44 -5.31
N LEU A 144 16.23 6.10 -5.41
CA LEU A 144 15.07 5.41 -5.95
C LEU A 144 13.84 5.59 -5.05
N GLY A 145 14.00 5.60 -3.73
CA GLY A 145 12.93 5.84 -2.77
C GLY A 145 12.29 7.22 -2.93
N VAL A 146 13.10 8.25 -3.13
CA VAL A 146 12.62 9.61 -3.43
C VAL A 146 11.80 9.60 -4.73
N ALA A 147 12.32 9.01 -5.80
CA ALA A 147 11.61 8.95 -7.09
C ALA A 147 10.28 8.20 -7.01
N LEU A 148 10.22 7.07 -6.26
CA LEU A 148 8.99 6.32 -6.02
C LEU A 148 7.96 7.15 -5.25
N ALA A 149 8.39 7.86 -4.18
CA ALA A 149 7.52 8.69 -3.37
C ALA A 149 6.92 9.85 -4.19
N GLU A 150 7.74 10.59 -4.94
CA GLU A 150 7.29 11.68 -5.81
C GLU A 150 6.30 11.19 -6.88
N ARG A 151 6.58 10.04 -7.49
CA ARG A 151 5.69 9.47 -8.50
C ARG A 151 4.38 8.99 -7.90
N ARG A 152 4.44 8.34 -6.73
CA ARG A 152 3.27 7.92 -5.95
C ARG A 152 2.36 9.11 -5.65
N ASP A 153 2.92 10.20 -5.11
CA ASP A 153 2.17 11.41 -4.77
C ASP A 153 1.50 12.02 -6.01
N THR A 154 2.22 12.12 -7.13
CA THR A 154 1.65 12.57 -8.41
C THR A 154 0.45 11.72 -8.86
N LEU A 155 0.53 10.39 -8.70
CA LEU A 155 -0.55 9.47 -9.09
C LEU A 155 -1.74 9.58 -8.13
N LEU A 156 -1.49 9.75 -6.83
CA LEU A 156 -2.54 9.96 -5.83
C LEU A 156 -3.30 11.26 -6.07
N ASP A 157 -2.60 12.34 -6.45
CA ASP A 157 -3.22 13.62 -6.87
C ASP A 157 -4.18 13.42 -8.04
N VAL A 158 -3.71 12.76 -9.09
CA VAL A 158 -4.54 12.49 -10.30
C VAL A 158 -5.79 11.68 -9.97
N LEU A 159 -5.69 10.77 -9.00
CA LEU A 159 -6.81 9.90 -8.59
C LEU A 159 -7.69 10.52 -7.49
N GLY A 160 -7.36 11.72 -7.00
CA GLY A 160 -8.10 12.42 -5.95
C GLY A 160 -8.05 11.72 -4.60
N LEU A 161 -6.90 11.08 -4.26
CA LEU A 161 -6.70 10.35 -3.00
C LEU A 161 -5.92 11.16 -1.95
N HIS A 162 -5.54 12.41 -2.22
CA HIS A 162 -4.98 13.29 -1.20
C HIS A 162 -6.06 13.71 -0.21
N GLY A 163 -5.90 13.33 1.06
CA GLY A 163 -6.77 13.72 2.17
C GLY A 163 -7.50 12.59 2.87
N ASP A 164 -7.64 11.40 2.27
CA ASP A 164 -8.37 10.30 2.91
C ASP A 164 -7.57 9.60 4.03
N ASP A 165 -6.27 9.82 4.09
CA ASP A 165 -5.37 9.17 5.08
C ASP A 165 -5.32 9.93 6.42
N GLU A 166 -5.71 11.22 6.48
CA GLU A 166 -5.69 12.02 7.72
C GLU A 166 -7.02 12.00 8.50
N GLU A 167 -8.18 11.76 7.85
CA GLU A 167 -9.47 11.74 8.55
C GLU A 167 -9.70 10.48 9.40
N GLY A 168 -9.06 9.37 9.10
CA GLY A 168 -9.18 8.13 9.89
C GLY A 168 -8.61 8.23 11.31
N ALA A 169 -7.62 9.07 11.54
CA ALA A 169 -6.96 9.23 12.83
C ALA A 169 -7.63 10.25 13.77
N ALA A 170 -8.41 11.18 13.23
CA ALA A 170 -9.03 12.25 14.02
C ALA A 170 -10.34 11.83 14.71
N ASN A 171 -11.08 10.87 14.14
CA ASN A 171 -12.42 10.50 14.65
C ASN A 171 -12.42 9.52 15.84
N GLN A 172 -11.25 9.06 16.31
CA GLN A 172 -11.18 8.18 17.51
C GLN A 172 -10.95 8.93 18.81
N ARG A 173 -10.83 10.26 18.81
CA ARG A 173 -10.52 11.05 20.02
C ARG A 173 -11.72 11.77 20.68
N GLU A 174 -12.91 11.70 20.12
CA GLU A 174 -14.09 12.47 20.62
C GLU A 174 -15.26 11.64 21.14
N THR A 175 -15.04 10.48 21.77
CA THR A 175 -16.11 9.84 22.53
C THR A 175 -15.68 9.48 23.94
N HIS A 176 -15.42 10.52 24.75
CA HIS A 176 -15.42 10.37 26.20
C HIS A 176 -16.53 11.28 26.78
N PRO A 177 -17.65 10.72 27.24
CA PRO A 177 -18.67 11.53 27.92
C PRO A 177 -18.08 12.00 29.24
N ARG A 178 -18.07 13.32 29.42
CA ARG A 178 -17.74 13.95 30.72
C ARG A 178 -18.86 13.62 31.72
N ASP A 179 -18.51 12.82 32.71
CA ASP A 179 -19.32 12.67 33.92
C ASP A 179 -19.51 14.04 34.59
N THR A 180 -20.72 14.50 34.61
CA THR A 180 -21.15 15.66 35.45
C THR A 180 -21.40 15.17 36.87
N PRO A 181 -20.80 15.77 37.91
CA PRO A 181 -21.12 15.42 39.27
C PRO A 181 -22.48 16.00 39.63
N THR A 182 -23.39 15.13 40.00
CA THR A 182 -24.69 15.50 40.58
C THR A 182 -24.47 16.05 41.99
N ASP A 183 -24.65 17.35 42.16
CA ASP A 183 -24.73 18.03 43.45
C ASP A 183 -26.02 17.60 44.15
N ARG A 184 -25.89 16.89 45.28
CA ARG A 184 -26.97 16.69 46.23
C ARG A 184 -26.81 17.67 47.35
N ARG A 185 -27.67 18.66 47.38
CA ARG A 185 -27.98 19.39 48.61
C ARG A 185 -29.41 19.10 49.05
N VAL A 186 -29.48 18.79 50.34
CA VAL A 186 -30.59 18.76 51.31
C VAL A 186 -31.49 17.54 51.23
#